data_c1f088f40747f0ae6d129e1f2d2eaf2b
#
_entry.id   c1f088f40747f0ae6d129e1f2d2eaf2b
#
_cell.length_a   1.000
_cell.length_b   1.000
_cell.length_c   1.000
_cell.angle_alpha   90.00
_cell.angle_beta   90.00
_cell.angle_gamma   90.00
#
_symmetry.space_group_name_H-M   'P 1'
#
loop_
_entity.id
_entity.type
_entity.pdbx_description
1 polymer ?
#
loop_
_entity_poly.entity_id
_entity_poly.type
_entity_poly.pdbx_seq_one_letter_code
_entity_poly.pdbx_strand_id
1 'polypeptide(L)'
;MRVALTKGTLLVPPTYFALSHALAMPELDWRIFTLAAHITDPAVTIPIDEAAPHALGGPLPRRVAAQARGLVQMRRAITSWRPDVIHQHQATWSLPAVGAARDTGVPLVVTLHGGDAHPRLGRGADAAWNARNRKAAFEGASRLLAVSRYLADVALGAGVDPARLSVHYQGVDTHWWTPTPTAAESREEPVVLFVGALSRLKGVDDLARASATLVGNHPHRLVLVGDGPLEAGLRANAPAHVTFAGRLDREGVRAWMHRAHVLVLPTKPTQGRQEAAGLVLLEAQACGVPVIAYSTGGTPEMIAPGASLLTQERSPDALARSIDEALAWSEDERADRGAACRAWVTRERSLRGSVDQLRETYADVTR
;
A
#
# COMPACT_ATOMS: atom_id res chain seq x y z
N MET A 1 7.49 -24.41 9.03
CA MET A 1 6.62 -24.27 7.83
C MET A 1 7.37 -23.46 6.78
N ARG A 2 7.39 -23.94 5.55
CA ARG A 2 8.03 -23.30 4.38
C ARG A 2 6.98 -22.51 3.62
N VAL A 3 7.19 -21.22 3.42
CA VAL A 3 6.25 -20.34 2.73
C VAL A 3 6.90 -19.73 1.49
N ALA A 4 6.37 -20.08 0.30
CA ALA A 4 6.78 -19.48 -0.95
C ALA A 4 6.05 -18.14 -1.14
N LEU A 5 6.71 -17.01 -0.89
CA LEU A 5 6.18 -15.70 -1.21
C LEU A 5 6.37 -15.44 -2.71
N THR A 6 5.29 -15.16 -3.41
CA THR A 6 5.32 -14.98 -4.87
C THR A 6 4.78 -13.62 -5.30
N LYS A 7 5.47 -12.99 -6.26
CA LYS A 7 5.07 -11.71 -6.87
C LYS A 7 5.71 -11.58 -8.24
N GLY A 8 5.03 -10.93 -9.20
CA GLY A 8 5.54 -10.75 -10.57
C GLY A 8 6.86 -9.98 -10.61
N THR A 9 6.88 -8.78 -10.03
CA THR A 9 8.09 -7.97 -9.83
C THR A 9 8.13 -7.44 -8.42
N LEU A 10 9.30 -7.41 -7.81
CA LEU A 10 9.49 -6.91 -6.45
C LEU A 10 10.40 -5.68 -6.46
N LEU A 11 9.82 -4.52 -6.23
CA LEU A 11 10.52 -3.24 -6.14
C LEU A 11 10.39 -2.70 -4.73
N VAL A 12 11.46 -2.69 -3.96
CA VAL A 12 11.47 -2.16 -2.59
C VAL A 12 12.26 -0.86 -2.58
N PRO A 13 11.68 0.23 -2.10
CA PRO A 13 10.58 0.38 -1.12
C PRO A 13 9.14 0.34 -1.66
N PRO A 14 8.76 0.60 -2.94
CA PRO A 14 7.34 0.77 -3.28
C PRO A 14 6.44 -0.44 -2.99
N THR A 15 6.99 -1.66 -3.00
CA THR A 15 6.22 -2.89 -2.72
C THR A 15 6.57 -3.54 -1.37
N TYR A 16 7.04 -2.75 -0.42
CA TYR A 16 7.38 -3.22 0.92
C TYR A 16 6.22 -3.94 1.61
N PHE A 17 4.99 -3.57 1.34
CA PHE A 17 3.78 -4.21 1.82
C PHE A 17 3.73 -5.74 1.55
N ALA A 18 4.40 -6.23 0.49
CA ALA A 18 4.46 -7.66 0.20
C ALA A 18 5.43 -8.42 1.12
N LEU A 19 6.34 -7.72 1.78
CA LEU A 19 7.39 -8.29 2.63
C LEU A 19 7.11 -8.13 4.12
N SER A 20 6.29 -7.17 4.51
CA SER A 20 6.09 -6.78 5.92
C SER A 20 5.73 -7.97 6.81
N HIS A 21 4.83 -8.83 6.36
CA HIS A 21 4.44 -10.02 7.11
C HIS A 21 5.57 -11.07 7.19
N ALA A 22 6.29 -11.29 6.07
CA ALA A 22 7.39 -12.24 6.06
C ALA A 22 8.55 -11.82 6.97
N LEU A 23 8.88 -10.54 6.97
CA LEU A 23 9.89 -9.97 7.87
C LEU A 23 9.47 -10.02 9.35
N ALA A 24 8.16 -9.98 9.62
CA ALA A 24 7.60 -10.06 10.97
C ALA A 24 7.36 -11.50 11.46
N MET A 25 7.64 -12.51 10.66
CA MET A 25 7.54 -13.94 11.01
C MET A 25 8.86 -14.69 10.70
N PRO A 26 9.97 -14.31 11.38
CA PRO A 26 11.29 -14.91 11.11
C PRO A 26 11.37 -16.39 11.52
N GLU A 27 10.42 -16.91 12.27
CA GLU A 27 10.32 -18.34 12.64
C GLU A 27 9.86 -19.23 11.49
N LEU A 28 9.32 -18.67 10.40
CA LEU A 28 8.94 -19.40 9.20
C LEU A 28 10.10 -19.42 8.19
N ASP A 29 10.22 -20.50 7.44
CA ASP A 29 11.20 -20.62 6.36
C ASP A 29 10.62 -19.95 5.09
N TRP A 30 11.02 -18.70 4.87
CA TRP A 30 10.56 -17.90 3.74
C TRP A 30 11.52 -17.98 2.56
N ARG A 31 10.94 -18.04 1.35
CA ARG A 31 11.66 -17.80 0.10
C ARG A 31 10.78 -17.00 -0.86
N ILE A 32 11.39 -15.99 -1.46
CA ILE A 32 10.72 -15.12 -2.44
C ILE A 32 10.96 -15.67 -3.84
N PHE A 33 9.91 -15.81 -4.62
CA PHE A 33 9.95 -16.18 -6.04
C PHE A 33 9.36 -15.03 -6.85
N THR A 34 10.16 -14.47 -7.74
CA THR A 34 9.78 -13.31 -8.56
C THR A 34 10.38 -13.41 -9.96
N LEU A 35 9.83 -12.69 -10.93
CA LEU A 35 10.47 -12.56 -12.24
C LEU A 35 11.72 -11.70 -12.15
N ALA A 36 11.63 -10.58 -11.45
CA ALA A 36 12.76 -9.68 -11.21
C ALA A 36 12.57 -8.89 -9.93
N ALA A 37 13.66 -8.62 -9.22
CA ALA A 37 13.69 -7.82 -8.00
C ALA A 37 14.62 -6.61 -8.15
N HIS A 38 14.29 -5.53 -7.46
CA HIS A 38 15.19 -4.43 -7.16
C HIS A 38 14.93 -3.98 -5.73
N ILE A 39 15.85 -4.34 -4.84
CA ILE A 39 15.70 -4.12 -3.40
C ILE A 39 16.85 -3.25 -2.94
N THR A 40 16.52 -2.10 -2.36
CA THR A 40 17.50 -1.16 -1.81
C THR A 40 17.56 -1.17 -0.28
N ASP A 41 16.61 -1.87 0.38
CA ASP A 41 16.56 -1.98 1.83
C ASP A 41 17.40 -3.18 2.31
N PRO A 42 18.50 -2.97 3.04
CA PRO A 42 19.36 -4.05 3.56
C PRO A 42 18.68 -4.92 4.63
N ALA A 43 17.56 -4.46 5.22
CA ALA A 43 16.79 -5.26 6.17
C ALA A 43 16.08 -6.46 5.51
N VAL A 44 15.98 -6.49 4.18
CA VAL A 44 15.39 -7.61 3.45
C VAL A 44 16.44 -8.70 3.26
N THR A 45 16.46 -9.66 4.17
CA THR A 45 17.42 -10.79 4.20
C THR A 45 16.81 -12.10 3.72
N ILE A 46 15.55 -12.12 3.31
CA ILE A 46 14.86 -13.31 2.81
C ILE A 46 15.47 -13.76 1.48
N PRO A 47 15.81 -15.06 1.30
CA PRO A 47 16.34 -15.58 0.03
C PRO A 47 15.40 -15.33 -1.15
N ILE A 48 15.96 -14.92 -2.30
CA ILE A 48 15.21 -14.53 -3.49
C ILE A 48 15.64 -15.37 -4.69
N ASP A 49 14.66 -15.98 -5.34
CA ASP A 49 14.80 -16.66 -6.62
C ASP A 49 14.24 -15.75 -7.75
N GLU A 50 15.13 -15.17 -8.53
CA GLU A 50 14.78 -14.34 -9.69
C GLU A 50 14.78 -15.18 -10.99
N ALA A 51 13.59 -15.38 -11.57
CA ALA A 51 13.45 -16.20 -12.77
C ALA A 51 13.78 -15.47 -14.08
N ALA A 52 13.77 -14.14 -14.09
CA ALA A 52 14.06 -13.31 -15.28
C ALA A 52 14.63 -11.93 -14.90
N PRO A 53 15.82 -11.85 -14.29
CA PRO A 53 16.39 -10.60 -13.78
C PRO A 53 16.53 -9.50 -14.85
N HIS A 54 16.68 -9.88 -16.13
CA HIS A 54 16.78 -8.94 -17.26
C HIS A 54 15.41 -8.54 -17.86
N ALA A 55 14.29 -9.00 -17.31
CA ALA A 55 12.94 -8.68 -17.81
C ALA A 55 12.52 -7.22 -17.59
N LEU A 56 13.22 -6.46 -16.76
CA LEU A 56 12.94 -5.05 -16.48
C LEU A 56 13.57 -4.09 -17.51
N GLY A 57 14.46 -4.54 -18.40
CA GLY A 57 15.17 -3.69 -19.35
C GLY A 57 15.30 -4.28 -20.75
N GLY A 58 15.68 -3.43 -21.72
CA GLY A 58 15.96 -3.82 -23.10
C GLY A 58 14.76 -3.80 -24.05
N PRO A 59 14.95 -4.21 -25.32
CA PRO A 59 13.93 -4.21 -26.37
C PRO A 59 12.73 -5.11 -26.04
N LEU A 60 11.53 -4.65 -26.41
CA LEU A 60 10.26 -5.31 -26.08
C LEU A 60 10.22 -6.82 -26.42
N PRO A 61 10.65 -7.30 -27.61
CA PRO A 61 10.60 -8.72 -27.94
C PRO A 61 11.45 -9.60 -27.01
N ARG A 62 12.64 -9.09 -26.62
CA ARG A 62 13.54 -9.80 -25.69
C ARG A 62 12.94 -9.87 -24.29
N ARG A 63 12.30 -8.78 -23.85
CA ARG A 63 11.60 -8.73 -22.55
C ARG A 63 10.46 -9.73 -22.50
N VAL A 64 9.60 -9.76 -23.52
CA VAL A 64 8.48 -10.71 -23.61
C VAL A 64 8.98 -12.16 -23.59
N ALA A 65 10.01 -12.48 -24.35
CA ALA A 65 10.60 -13.82 -24.36
C ALA A 65 11.25 -14.20 -23.01
N ALA A 66 11.91 -13.26 -22.33
CA ALA A 66 12.48 -13.46 -21.01
C ALA A 66 11.37 -13.68 -19.96
N GLN A 67 10.31 -12.89 -19.99
CA GLN A 67 9.15 -13.05 -19.10
C GLN A 67 8.46 -14.40 -19.31
N ALA A 68 8.22 -14.82 -20.57
CA ALA A 68 7.59 -16.10 -20.86
C ALA A 68 8.41 -17.29 -20.33
N ARG A 69 9.72 -17.28 -20.53
CA ARG A 69 10.63 -18.30 -19.95
C ARG A 69 10.67 -18.22 -18.42
N GLY A 70 10.74 -16.99 -17.87
CA GLY A 70 10.75 -16.76 -16.44
C GLY A 70 9.52 -17.31 -15.72
N LEU A 71 8.33 -17.22 -16.32
CA LEU A 71 7.11 -17.81 -15.76
C LEU A 71 7.22 -19.33 -15.56
N VAL A 72 7.80 -20.03 -16.55
CA VAL A 72 8.01 -21.48 -16.46
C VAL A 72 9.09 -21.82 -15.42
N GLN A 73 10.19 -21.04 -15.41
CA GLN A 73 11.27 -21.23 -14.44
C GLN A 73 10.78 -20.97 -13.01
N MET A 74 10.03 -19.90 -12.78
CA MET A 74 9.46 -19.57 -11.48
C MET A 74 8.53 -20.69 -10.97
N ARG A 75 7.62 -21.21 -11.82
CA ARG A 75 6.79 -22.36 -11.45
C ARG A 75 7.62 -23.56 -11.04
N ARG A 76 8.66 -23.93 -11.82
CA ARG A 76 9.57 -25.06 -11.52
C ARG A 76 10.33 -24.83 -10.21
N ALA A 77 10.81 -23.62 -9.99
CA ALA A 77 11.54 -23.27 -8.76
C ALA A 77 10.66 -23.41 -7.51
N ILE A 78 9.41 -22.90 -7.56
CA ILE A 78 8.44 -23.06 -6.47
C ILE A 78 8.18 -24.55 -6.20
N THR A 79 7.87 -25.32 -7.25
CA THR A 79 7.59 -26.75 -7.14
C THR A 79 8.78 -27.53 -6.57
N SER A 80 10.00 -27.25 -7.02
CA SER A 80 11.23 -27.92 -6.56
C SER A 80 11.56 -27.58 -5.10
N TRP A 81 11.23 -26.39 -4.64
CA TRP A 81 11.47 -25.99 -3.26
C TRP A 81 10.51 -26.66 -2.26
N ARG A 82 9.40 -27.21 -2.72
CA ARG A 82 8.40 -27.93 -1.92
C ARG A 82 7.92 -27.11 -0.72
N PRO A 83 7.26 -25.96 -0.93
CA PRO A 83 6.67 -25.18 0.16
C PRO A 83 5.50 -25.94 0.80
N ASP A 84 5.16 -25.56 2.04
CA ASP A 84 3.92 -25.98 2.70
C ASP A 84 2.74 -25.07 2.33
N VAL A 85 3.04 -23.80 2.00
CA VAL A 85 2.07 -22.78 1.55
C VAL A 85 2.70 -21.95 0.43
N ILE A 86 1.91 -21.63 -0.60
CA ILE A 86 2.27 -20.62 -1.59
C ILE A 86 1.45 -19.37 -1.30
N HIS A 87 2.10 -18.23 -1.06
CA HIS A 87 1.44 -16.93 -0.84
C HIS A 87 1.73 -15.98 -1.98
N GLN A 88 0.77 -15.79 -2.85
CA GLN A 88 0.83 -14.87 -3.99
C GLN A 88 0.37 -13.47 -3.59
N HIS A 89 1.21 -12.47 -3.76
CA HIS A 89 0.83 -11.06 -3.66
C HIS A 89 0.44 -10.51 -5.03
N GLN A 90 -0.76 -9.99 -5.12
CA GLN A 90 -1.47 -9.53 -6.33
C GLN A 90 -1.92 -10.68 -7.25
N ALA A 91 -3.16 -10.64 -7.71
CA ALA A 91 -3.71 -11.63 -8.65
C ALA A 91 -3.12 -11.53 -10.06
N THR A 92 -2.46 -10.42 -10.41
CA THR A 92 -1.65 -10.29 -11.62
C THR A 92 -0.36 -11.11 -11.48
N TRP A 93 0.11 -11.75 -12.56
CA TRP A 93 1.30 -12.62 -12.54
C TRP A 93 1.17 -13.90 -11.68
N SER A 94 -0.05 -14.34 -11.37
CA SER A 94 -0.32 -15.48 -10.50
C SER A 94 -0.14 -16.86 -11.17
N LEU A 95 -0.09 -16.93 -12.49
CA LEU A 95 -0.01 -18.21 -13.23
C LEU A 95 1.10 -19.17 -12.75
N PRO A 96 2.33 -18.72 -12.41
CA PRO A 96 3.36 -19.59 -11.87
C PRO A 96 2.97 -20.21 -10.53
N ALA A 97 2.44 -19.39 -9.61
CA ALA A 97 1.99 -19.82 -8.29
C ALA A 97 0.80 -20.79 -8.37
N VAL A 98 -0.21 -20.46 -9.19
CA VAL A 98 -1.37 -21.31 -9.47
C VAL A 98 -0.93 -22.64 -10.08
N GLY A 99 0.01 -22.59 -11.05
CA GLY A 99 0.58 -23.78 -11.67
C GLY A 99 1.30 -24.69 -10.68
N ALA A 100 2.17 -24.09 -9.82
CA ALA A 100 2.88 -24.83 -8.79
C ALA A 100 1.94 -25.45 -7.74
N ALA A 101 0.94 -24.70 -7.28
CA ALA A 101 -0.08 -25.21 -6.36
C ALA A 101 -0.82 -26.42 -6.94
N ARG A 102 -1.21 -26.35 -8.23
CA ARG A 102 -1.87 -27.46 -8.92
C ARG A 102 -0.97 -28.69 -9.07
N ASP A 103 0.33 -28.50 -9.38
CA ASP A 103 1.29 -29.60 -9.57
C ASP A 103 1.60 -30.34 -8.26
N THR A 104 1.56 -29.62 -7.14
CA THR A 104 2.02 -30.13 -5.84
C THR A 104 0.90 -30.45 -4.86
N GLY A 105 -0.32 -29.95 -5.11
CA GLY A 105 -1.42 -30.00 -4.14
C GLY A 105 -1.27 -29.03 -2.97
N VAL A 106 -0.22 -28.19 -2.97
CA VAL A 106 0.05 -27.21 -1.89
C VAL A 106 -0.97 -26.08 -1.93
N PRO A 107 -1.54 -25.66 -0.78
CA PRO A 107 -2.52 -24.57 -0.73
C PRO A 107 -1.94 -23.24 -1.23
N LEU A 108 -2.76 -22.52 -1.98
CA LEU A 108 -2.46 -21.19 -2.50
C LEU A 108 -3.27 -20.12 -1.76
N VAL A 109 -2.60 -19.22 -1.09
CA VAL A 109 -3.18 -17.99 -0.54
C VAL A 109 -2.89 -16.83 -1.50
N VAL A 110 -3.87 -15.99 -1.81
CA VAL A 110 -3.69 -14.83 -2.68
C VAL A 110 -4.13 -13.56 -1.96
N THR A 111 -3.22 -12.59 -1.78
CA THR A 111 -3.56 -11.27 -1.25
C THR A 111 -3.81 -10.29 -2.39
N LEU A 112 -5.01 -9.70 -2.41
CA LEU A 112 -5.44 -8.65 -3.32
C LEU A 112 -5.06 -7.28 -2.77
N HIS A 113 -4.39 -6.45 -3.59
CA HIS A 113 -3.84 -5.15 -3.16
C HIS A 113 -4.50 -3.94 -3.82
N GLY A 114 -5.47 -4.13 -4.69
CA GLY A 114 -6.23 -3.04 -5.33
C GLY A 114 -6.54 -3.29 -6.78
N GLY A 115 -5.76 -2.73 -7.71
CA GLY A 115 -6.02 -2.83 -9.15
C GLY A 115 -6.17 -4.27 -9.66
N ASP A 116 -5.54 -5.21 -9.02
CA ASP A 116 -5.56 -6.64 -9.34
C ASP A 116 -6.92 -7.33 -9.08
N ALA A 117 -7.78 -6.75 -8.24
CA ALA A 117 -9.15 -7.21 -8.05
C ALA A 117 -10.13 -6.64 -9.11
N HIS A 118 -9.81 -5.50 -9.74
CA HIS A 118 -10.71 -4.86 -10.69
C HIS A 118 -10.81 -5.61 -12.01
N PRO A 119 -12.03 -5.76 -12.59
CA PRO A 119 -12.25 -6.52 -13.83
C PRO A 119 -11.59 -5.88 -15.07
N ARG A 120 -11.36 -4.58 -15.06
CA ARG A 120 -10.77 -3.83 -16.18
C ARG A 120 -9.40 -3.25 -15.82
N LEU A 121 -8.38 -4.10 -15.73
CA LEU A 121 -7.00 -3.67 -15.49
C LEU A 121 -6.19 -3.77 -16.79
N GLY A 122 -5.70 -2.63 -17.30
CA GLY A 122 -4.90 -2.56 -18.52
C GLY A 122 -5.73 -2.33 -19.81
N ARG A 123 -5.07 -2.38 -20.95
CA ARG A 123 -5.66 -2.25 -22.29
C ARG A 123 -5.08 -3.31 -23.22
N GLY A 124 -5.84 -3.72 -24.24
CA GLY A 124 -5.38 -4.67 -25.25
C GLY A 124 -4.86 -5.98 -24.64
N ALA A 125 -3.67 -6.41 -25.07
CA ALA A 125 -3.03 -7.66 -24.62
C ALA A 125 -2.77 -7.69 -23.10
N ASP A 126 -2.44 -6.56 -22.50
CA ASP A 126 -2.23 -6.46 -21.03
C ASP A 126 -3.53 -6.72 -20.27
N ALA A 127 -4.66 -6.23 -20.78
CA ALA A 127 -5.95 -6.48 -20.16
C ALA A 127 -6.33 -7.98 -20.20
N ALA A 128 -6.09 -8.63 -21.34
CA ALA A 128 -6.33 -10.07 -21.52
C ALA A 128 -5.41 -10.90 -20.60
N TRP A 129 -4.13 -10.52 -20.51
CA TRP A 129 -3.15 -11.15 -19.62
C TRP A 129 -3.58 -11.01 -18.14
N ASN A 130 -3.92 -9.80 -17.70
CA ASN A 130 -4.35 -9.54 -16.33
C ASN A 130 -5.67 -10.27 -16.00
N ALA A 131 -6.63 -10.31 -16.94
CA ALA A 131 -7.88 -11.05 -16.78
C ALA A 131 -7.63 -12.56 -16.60
N ARG A 132 -6.72 -13.14 -17.41
CA ARG A 132 -6.35 -14.55 -17.31
C ARG A 132 -5.69 -14.88 -15.97
N ASN A 133 -4.74 -14.06 -15.52
CA ASN A 133 -4.07 -14.25 -14.24
C ASN A 133 -5.06 -14.13 -13.08
N ARG A 134 -5.90 -13.09 -13.08
CA ARG A 134 -6.92 -12.89 -12.06
C ARG A 134 -7.90 -14.06 -11.99
N LYS A 135 -8.42 -14.50 -13.13
CA LYS A 135 -9.29 -15.68 -13.19
C LYS A 135 -8.61 -16.90 -12.58
N ALA A 136 -7.37 -17.19 -12.99
CA ALA A 136 -6.60 -18.32 -12.45
C ALA A 136 -6.39 -18.22 -10.95
N ALA A 137 -6.09 -17.00 -10.42
CA ALA A 137 -5.94 -16.76 -8.99
C ALA A 137 -7.27 -17.00 -8.25
N PHE A 138 -8.38 -16.47 -8.76
CA PHE A 138 -9.69 -16.58 -8.11
C PHE A 138 -10.19 -18.02 -8.07
N GLU A 139 -9.95 -18.79 -9.13
CA GLU A 139 -10.34 -20.20 -9.21
C GLU A 139 -9.40 -21.13 -8.44
N GLY A 140 -8.10 -20.83 -8.45
CA GLY A 140 -7.06 -21.71 -7.92
C GLY A 140 -6.67 -21.45 -6.47
N ALA A 141 -7.07 -20.32 -5.87
CA ALA A 141 -6.71 -20.02 -4.49
C ALA A 141 -7.54 -20.84 -3.49
N SER A 142 -6.88 -21.41 -2.48
CA SER A 142 -7.54 -21.99 -1.30
C SER A 142 -8.15 -20.89 -0.42
N ARG A 143 -7.48 -19.71 -0.35
CA ARG A 143 -7.96 -18.53 0.35
C ARG A 143 -7.56 -17.26 -0.39
N LEU A 144 -8.48 -16.31 -0.50
CA LEU A 144 -8.22 -14.94 -0.97
C LEU A 144 -8.33 -13.96 0.19
N LEU A 145 -7.37 -13.05 0.27
CA LEU A 145 -7.28 -12.02 1.29
C LEU A 145 -7.42 -10.65 0.63
N ALA A 146 -8.44 -9.89 1.00
CA ALA A 146 -8.61 -8.51 0.55
C ALA A 146 -8.12 -7.54 1.64
N VAL A 147 -7.31 -6.53 1.27
CA VAL A 147 -6.69 -5.59 2.21
C VAL A 147 -7.68 -4.57 2.81
N SER A 148 -8.94 -4.60 2.40
CA SER A 148 -10.05 -3.81 2.95
C SER A 148 -11.40 -4.46 2.59
N ARG A 149 -12.47 -4.08 3.29
CA ARG A 149 -13.85 -4.48 2.97
C ARG A 149 -14.24 -3.97 1.59
N TYR A 150 -13.91 -2.71 1.30
CA TYR A 150 -14.08 -2.16 -0.04
C TYR A 150 -13.50 -3.09 -1.12
N LEU A 151 -12.28 -3.58 -0.94
CA LEU A 151 -11.64 -4.45 -1.93
C LEU A 151 -12.26 -5.85 -1.95
N ALA A 152 -12.76 -6.34 -0.82
CA ALA A 152 -13.53 -7.58 -0.76
C ALA A 152 -14.82 -7.46 -1.58
N ASP A 153 -15.56 -6.36 -1.46
CA ASP A 153 -16.78 -6.12 -2.24
C ASP A 153 -16.49 -6.05 -3.75
N VAL A 154 -15.38 -5.42 -4.13
CA VAL A 154 -14.90 -5.40 -5.54
C VAL A 154 -14.60 -6.81 -6.03
N ALA A 155 -13.95 -7.65 -5.20
CA ALA A 155 -13.61 -9.03 -5.54
C ALA A 155 -14.87 -9.92 -5.66
N LEU A 156 -15.83 -9.76 -4.76
CA LEU A 156 -17.14 -10.43 -4.83
C LEU A 156 -17.88 -10.05 -6.12
N GLY A 157 -17.93 -8.75 -6.44
CA GLY A 157 -18.51 -8.26 -7.70
C GLY A 157 -17.76 -8.77 -8.95
N ALA A 158 -16.51 -9.21 -8.82
CA ALA A 158 -15.72 -9.81 -9.88
C ALA A 158 -15.83 -11.35 -9.93
N GLY A 159 -16.69 -11.96 -9.10
CA GLY A 159 -17.01 -13.39 -9.10
C GLY A 159 -16.17 -14.27 -8.18
N VAL A 160 -15.54 -13.68 -7.17
CA VAL A 160 -14.86 -14.48 -6.12
C VAL A 160 -15.90 -15.20 -5.27
N ASP A 161 -15.62 -16.46 -4.94
CA ASP A 161 -16.41 -17.24 -4.01
C ASP A 161 -16.29 -16.67 -2.58
N PRO A 162 -17.40 -16.20 -1.97
CA PRO A 162 -17.37 -15.62 -0.63
C PRO A 162 -16.86 -16.57 0.45
N ALA A 163 -17.02 -17.89 0.28
CA ALA A 163 -16.52 -18.89 1.23
C ALA A 163 -14.98 -18.92 1.30
N ARG A 164 -14.29 -18.44 0.26
CA ARG A 164 -12.82 -18.39 0.17
C ARG A 164 -12.24 -17.01 0.34
N LEU A 165 -13.07 -15.96 0.53
CA LEU A 165 -12.64 -14.58 0.67
C LEU A 165 -12.69 -14.16 2.13
N SER A 166 -11.62 -13.50 2.58
CA SER A 166 -11.55 -12.87 3.89
C SER A 166 -10.98 -11.46 3.77
N VAL A 167 -11.39 -10.56 4.65
CA VAL A 167 -10.73 -9.26 4.81
C VAL A 167 -9.52 -9.46 5.72
N HIS A 168 -8.36 -9.04 5.24
CA HIS A 168 -7.11 -9.10 5.97
C HIS A 168 -6.39 -7.75 5.84
N TYR A 169 -6.58 -6.90 6.84
CA TYR A 169 -5.88 -5.61 6.89
C TYR A 169 -4.38 -5.84 7.08
N GLN A 170 -3.56 -5.22 6.23
CA GLN A 170 -2.10 -5.45 6.25
C GLN A 170 -1.41 -4.99 7.53
N GLY A 171 -1.98 -3.98 8.19
CA GLY A 171 -1.40 -3.38 9.39
C GLY A 171 -0.11 -2.59 9.12
N VAL A 172 0.36 -1.89 10.15
CA VAL A 172 1.64 -1.18 10.16
C VAL A 172 2.45 -1.53 11.39
N ASP A 173 3.76 -1.47 11.27
CA ASP A 173 4.69 -1.69 12.37
C ASP A 173 4.65 -0.50 13.35
N THR A 174 3.88 -0.63 14.42
CA THR A 174 3.71 0.40 15.44
C THR A 174 4.92 0.57 16.36
N HIS A 175 5.94 -0.29 16.26
CA HIS A 175 7.22 -0.11 16.93
C HIS A 175 8.17 0.74 16.08
N TRP A 176 8.11 0.62 14.78
CA TRP A 176 8.85 1.48 13.86
C TRP A 176 8.17 2.84 13.69
N TRP A 177 6.87 2.86 13.35
CA TRP A 177 6.08 4.07 13.26
C TRP A 177 5.59 4.45 14.66
N THR A 178 6.35 5.31 15.31
CA THR A 178 6.08 5.74 16.68
C THR A 178 6.23 7.26 16.80
N PRO A 179 5.50 7.91 17.69
CA PRO A 179 5.71 9.34 17.95
C PRO A 179 7.15 9.63 18.37
N THR A 180 7.62 10.83 18.10
CA THR A 180 8.91 11.26 18.66
C THR A 180 8.77 11.46 20.18
N PRO A 181 9.76 11.04 20.99
CA PRO A 181 9.75 11.29 22.44
C PRO A 181 9.87 12.77 22.81
N THR A 182 10.46 13.56 21.96
CA THR A 182 10.64 15.01 22.16
C THR A 182 9.44 15.75 21.57
N ALA A 183 8.47 16.02 22.44
CA ALA A 183 7.46 17.03 22.14
C ALA A 183 8.08 18.42 22.01
N ALA A 184 7.59 19.19 21.04
CA ALA A 184 7.57 20.65 21.07
C ALA A 184 8.92 21.36 21.17
N GLU A 185 9.76 21.24 20.15
CA GLU A 185 10.28 22.50 19.63
C GLU A 185 9.08 23.21 18.98
N SER A 186 8.76 24.41 19.44
CA SER A 186 7.69 25.24 18.89
C SER A 186 7.87 25.30 17.38
N ARG A 187 7.00 24.65 16.64
CA ARG A 187 7.10 24.59 15.18
C ARG A 187 6.76 25.99 14.69
N GLU A 188 7.73 26.67 14.15
CA GLU A 188 7.56 28.06 13.67
C GLU A 188 6.44 28.16 12.61
N GLU A 189 6.14 27.07 11.88
CA GLU A 189 5.12 27.04 10.83
C GLU A 189 4.47 25.65 10.75
N PRO A 190 3.12 25.55 10.75
CA PRO A 190 2.42 24.27 10.59
C PRO A 190 2.78 23.54 9.31
N VAL A 191 2.95 22.21 9.38
CA VAL A 191 3.26 21.36 8.23
C VAL A 191 2.07 20.52 7.84
N VAL A 192 1.54 20.74 6.65
CA VAL A 192 0.60 19.86 5.95
C VAL A 192 1.41 18.91 5.10
N LEU A 193 1.37 17.61 5.41
CA LEU A 193 2.20 16.60 4.76
C LEU A 193 1.38 15.77 3.76
N PHE A 194 1.97 15.52 2.60
CA PHE A 194 1.51 14.51 1.64
C PHE A 194 2.63 13.50 1.40
N VAL A 195 2.31 12.20 1.42
CA VAL A 195 3.25 11.14 1.07
C VAL A 195 2.61 10.19 0.08
N GLY A 196 3.19 10.08 -1.11
CA GLY A 196 2.68 9.19 -2.15
C GLY A 196 3.07 9.59 -3.56
N ALA A 197 2.65 8.80 -4.54
CA ALA A 197 2.87 9.15 -5.94
C ALA A 197 2.17 10.47 -6.30
N LEU A 198 2.89 11.40 -6.94
CA LEU A 198 2.32 12.67 -7.41
C LEU A 198 1.45 12.42 -8.64
N SER A 199 0.24 11.92 -8.42
CA SER A 199 -0.69 11.46 -9.46
C SER A 199 -2.13 11.89 -9.19
N ARG A 200 -2.97 11.86 -10.24
CA ARG A 200 -4.40 12.18 -10.12
C ARG A 200 -5.15 11.25 -9.18
N LEU A 201 -4.78 9.96 -9.15
CA LEU A 201 -5.38 8.98 -8.24
C LEU A 201 -5.16 9.39 -6.78
N LYS A 202 -3.97 9.90 -6.45
CA LYS A 202 -3.63 10.32 -5.08
C LYS A 202 -4.16 11.72 -4.72
N GLY A 203 -4.73 12.45 -5.68
CA GLY A 203 -5.42 13.72 -5.45
C GLY A 203 -4.51 14.89 -5.06
N VAL A 204 -3.21 14.79 -5.33
CA VAL A 204 -2.23 15.83 -4.98
C VAL A 204 -2.52 17.17 -5.66
N ASP A 205 -3.18 17.14 -6.81
CA ASP A 205 -3.67 18.33 -7.53
C ASP A 205 -4.79 19.06 -6.79
N ASP A 206 -5.69 18.34 -6.10
CA ASP A 206 -6.71 18.92 -5.24
C ASP A 206 -6.07 19.51 -3.97
N LEU A 207 -5.12 18.80 -3.38
CA LEU A 207 -4.39 19.26 -2.20
C LEU A 207 -3.62 20.55 -2.49
N ALA A 208 -2.89 20.64 -3.61
CA ALA A 208 -2.14 21.82 -3.98
C ALA A 208 -3.08 23.05 -4.15
N ARG A 209 -4.27 22.86 -4.75
CA ARG A 209 -5.28 23.92 -4.88
C ARG A 209 -5.87 24.32 -3.52
N ALA A 210 -6.26 23.35 -2.70
CA ALA A 210 -6.79 23.59 -1.36
C ALA A 210 -5.79 24.39 -0.49
N SER A 211 -4.54 23.96 -0.47
CA SER A 211 -3.48 24.65 0.27
C SER A 211 -3.24 26.09 -0.23
N ALA A 212 -3.23 26.31 -1.53
CA ALA A 212 -3.05 27.64 -2.10
C ALA A 212 -4.17 28.63 -1.74
N THR A 213 -5.39 28.16 -1.50
CA THR A 213 -6.51 29.04 -1.05
C THR A 213 -6.41 29.40 0.44
N LEU A 214 -5.72 28.59 1.25
CA LEU A 214 -5.65 28.75 2.70
C LEU A 214 -4.44 29.54 3.19
N VAL A 215 -3.31 29.48 2.48
CA VAL A 215 -2.03 29.96 2.98
C VAL A 215 -2.04 31.46 3.35
N GLY A 216 -2.91 32.26 2.73
CA GLY A 216 -3.06 33.69 3.06
C GLY A 216 -3.71 33.95 4.41
N ASN A 217 -4.62 33.09 4.86
CA ASN A 217 -5.36 33.20 6.12
C ASN A 217 -4.74 32.34 7.23
N HIS A 218 -4.27 31.14 6.87
CA HIS A 218 -3.60 30.19 7.77
C HIS A 218 -2.22 29.82 7.18
N PRO A 219 -1.16 30.57 7.53
CA PRO A 219 0.18 30.27 7.09
C PRO A 219 0.59 28.85 7.47
N HIS A 220 1.06 28.10 6.50
CA HIS A 220 1.51 26.71 6.67
C HIS A 220 2.46 26.34 5.54
N ARG A 221 3.27 25.33 5.76
CA ARG A 221 4.08 24.67 4.73
C ARG A 221 3.38 23.44 4.20
N LEU A 222 3.19 23.35 2.89
CA LEU A 222 2.79 22.11 2.23
C LEU A 222 4.02 21.33 1.79
N VAL A 223 4.22 20.12 2.33
CA VAL A 223 5.35 19.25 1.98
C VAL A 223 4.85 18.05 1.18
N LEU A 224 5.37 17.90 -0.03
CA LEU A 224 5.03 16.81 -0.95
C LEU A 224 6.20 15.82 -1.03
N VAL A 225 6.02 14.64 -0.43
CA VAL A 225 6.99 13.53 -0.47
C VAL A 225 6.55 12.51 -1.52
N GLY A 226 7.43 12.24 -2.47
CA GLY A 226 7.23 11.33 -3.59
C GLY A 226 7.54 11.96 -4.93
N ASP A 227 7.31 11.21 -5.98
CA ASP A 227 7.44 11.61 -7.38
C ASP A 227 6.21 11.15 -8.19
N GLY A 228 6.10 11.57 -9.42
CA GLY A 228 5.02 11.09 -10.28
C GLY A 228 4.68 12.00 -11.46
N PRO A 229 3.70 11.58 -12.28
CA PRO A 229 3.40 12.25 -13.55
C PRO A 229 2.91 13.70 -13.42
N LEU A 230 2.44 14.12 -12.26
CA LEU A 230 1.99 15.50 -12.02
C LEU A 230 3.11 16.42 -11.51
N GLU A 231 4.30 15.91 -11.16
CA GLU A 231 5.35 16.68 -10.50
C GLU A 231 5.77 17.91 -11.29
N ALA A 232 6.07 17.77 -12.57
CA ALA A 232 6.51 18.89 -13.42
C ALA A 232 5.48 20.03 -13.47
N GLY A 233 4.19 19.68 -13.63
CA GLY A 233 3.11 20.66 -13.65
C GLY A 233 2.86 21.33 -12.29
N LEU A 234 3.01 20.58 -11.20
CA LEU A 234 2.89 21.12 -9.85
C LEU A 234 4.05 22.07 -9.54
N ARG A 235 5.30 21.72 -9.86
CA ARG A 235 6.48 22.57 -9.65
C ARG A 235 6.40 23.88 -10.43
N ALA A 236 5.94 23.84 -11.68
CA ALA A 236 5.84 25.01 -12.53
C ALA A 236 4.90 26.10 -11.97
N ASN A 237 3.93 25.71 -11.14
CA ASN A 237 2.91 26.61 -10.58
C ASN A 237 2.91 26.64 -9.05
N ALA A 238 3.98 26.14 -8.40
CA ALA A 238 4.02 26.02 -6.95
C ALA A 238 4.23 27.38 -6.28
N PRO A 239 3.37 27.78 -5.34
CA PRO A 239 3.64 28.91 -4.46
C PRO A 239 4.82 28.63 -3.54
N ALA A 240 5.39 29.70 -2.94
CA ALA A 240 6.61 29.62 -2.10
C ALA A 240 6.46 28.69 -0.86
N HIS A 241 5.24 28.51 -0.35
CA HIS A 241 4.98 27.65 0.82
C HIS A 241 4.99 26.15 0.48
N VAL A 242 5.12 25.75 -0.80
CA VAL A 242 5.14 24.34 -1.23
C VAL A 242 6.56 23.81 -1.36
N THR A 243 6.86 22.75 -0.63
CA THR A 243 8.16 22.06 -0.67
C THR A 243 7.98 20.67 -1.32
N PHE A 244 8.81 20.38 -2.33
CA PHE A 244 8.89 19.05 -2.94
C PHE A 244 10.12 18.33 -2.39
N ALA A 245 9.90 17.37 -1.52
CA ALA A 245 10.97 16.59 -0.90
C ALA A 245 11.50 15.45 -1.78
N GLY A 246 10.83 15.17 -2.92
CA GLY A 246 11.19 14.04 -3.78
C GLY A 246 10.86 12.70 -3.13
N ARG A 247 11.39 11.63 -3.72
CA ARG A 247 11.23 10.29 -3.15
C ARG A 247 12.21 10.10 -1.99
N LEU A 248 11.69 9.67 -0.85
CA LEU A 248 12.44 9.39 0.37
C LEU A 248 12.34 7.90 0.73
N ASP A 249 13.30 7.43 1.51
CA ASP A 249 13.23 6.15 2.21
C ASP A 249 12.28 6.19 3.42
N ARG A 250 12.13 5.08 4.12
CA ARG A 250 11.23 4.99 5.29
C ARG A 250 11.64 5.93 6.42
N GLU A 251 12.94 6.15 6.64
CA GLU A 251 13.43 7.06 7.68
C GLU A 251 13.13 8.50 7.34
N GLY A 252 13.37 8.91 6.10
CA GLY A 252 13.03 10.24 5.61
C GLY A 252 11.53 10.54 5.66
N VAL A 253 10.68 9.56 5.31
CA VAL A 253 9.23 9.67 5.45
C VAL A 253 8.83 9.84 6.93
N ARG A 254 9.38 9.00 7.83
CA ARG A 254 9.11 9.09 9.27
C ARG A 254 9.56 10.44 9.85
N ALA A 255 10.70 10.94 9.45
CA ALA A 255 11.19 12.25 9.87
C ALA A 255 10.23 13.39 9.50
N TRP A 256 9.59 13.31 8.32
CA TRP A 256 8.54 14.26 7.94
C TRP A 256 7.24 14.05 8.71
N MET A 257 6.85 12.82 9.00
CA MET A 257 5.67 12.53 9.85
C MET A 257 5.84 13.13 11.25
N HIS A 258 7.04 13.03 11.85
CA HIS A 258 7.31 13.64 13.16
C HIS A 258 7.23 15.17 13.14
N ARG A 259 7.30 15.82 11.99
CA ARG A 259 7.17 17.27 11.80
C ARG A 259 5.79 17.70 11.35
N ALA A 260 4.96 16.76 10.89
CA ALA A 260 3.63 17.05 10.36
C ALA A 260 2.63 17.43 11.45
N HIS A 261 1.81 18.46 11.19
CA HIS A 261 0.63 18.76 11.97
C HIS A 261 -0.51 17.83 11.56
N VAL A 262 -0.62 17.57 10.26
CA VAL A 262 -1.62 16.70 9.67
C VAL A 262 -1.04 16.07 8.39
N LEU A 263 -1.39 14.81 8.13
CA LEU A 263 -1.12 14.19 6.84
C LEU A 263 -2.41 14.18 6.00
N VAL A 264 -2.31 14.58 4.74
CA VAL A 264 -3.46 14.67 3.82
C VAL A 264 -3.28 13.70 2.66
N LEU A 265 -4.23 12.77 2.48
CA LEU A 265 -4.25 11.83 1.36
C LEU A 265 -5.63 11.86 0.65
N PRO A 266 -5.91 12.82 -0.23
CA PRO A 266 -7.21 13.01 -0.84
C PRO A 266 -7.36 12.17 -2.11
N THR A 267 -7.26 10.85 -1.98
CA THR A 267 -7.35 9.93 -3.11
C THR A 267 -8.71 10.00 -3.78
N LYS A 268 -8.74 9.98 -5.11
CA LYS A 268 -9.97 10.07 -5.91
C LYS A 268 -10.10 8.95 -6.92
N PRO A 269 -11.33 8.55 -7.26
CA PRO A 269 -11.56 7.58 -8.31
C PRO A 269 -10.93 8.03 -9.64
N THR A 270 -10.14 7.14 -10.25
CA THR A 270 -9.50 7.42 -11.53
C THR A 270 -9.58 6.19 -12.41
N GLN A 271 -10.23 6.32 -13.59
CA GLN A 271 -10.40 5.21 -14.55
C GLN A 271 -11.01 3.94 -13.91
N GLY A 272 -12.01 4.12 -13.04
CA GLY A 272 -12.69 3.01 -12.36
C GLY A 272 -11.92 2.38 -11.20
N ARG A 273 -10.75 2.92 -10.83
CA ARG A 273 -9.94 2.45 -9.68
C ARG A 273 -10.03 3.46 -8.54
N GLN A 274 -9.97 2.94 -7.32
CA GLN A 274 -9.92 3.73 -6.08
C GLN A 274 -8.79 3.20 -5.21
N GLU A 275 -8.46 3.93 -4.16
CA GLU A 275 -7.50 3.49 -3.15
C GLU A 275 -8.01 2.24 -2.45
N ALA A 276 -7.18 1.22 -2.34
CA ALA A 276 -7.56 -0.03 -1.70
C ALA A 276 -7.45 0.04 -0.17
N ALA A 277 -6.40 0.69 0.33
CA ALA A 277 -6.11 0.81 1.76
C ALA A 277 -5.49 2.16 2.13
N GLY A 278 -4.38 2.57 1.49
CA GLY A 278 -3.67 3.80 1.86
C GLY A 278 -2.87 3.65 3.16
N LEU A 279 -1.91 2.73 3.18
CA LEU A 279 -1.11 2.41 4.39
C LEU A 279 -0.44 3.63 5.02
N VAL A 280 -0.09 4.63 4.24
CA VAL A 280 0.51 5.88 4.74
C VAL A 280 -0.39 6.62 5.75
N LEU A 281 -1.71 6.44 5.65
CA LEU A 281 -2.66 6.95 6.66
C LEU A 281 -2.44 6.28 8.01
N LEU A 282 -2.20 4.97 8.01
CA LEU A 282 -1.91 4.21 9.23
C LEU A 282 -0.54 4.55 9.80
N GLU A 283 0.46 4.74 8.92
CA GLU A 283 1.83 5.12 9.29
C GLU A 283 1.85 6.48 10.01
N ALA A 284 1.15 7.48 9.47
CA ALA A 284 1.03 8.79 10.09
C ALA A 284 0.32 8.71 11.45
N GLN A 285 -0.82 8.03 11.52
CA GLN A 285 -1.59 7.86 12.75
C GLN A 285 -0.80 7.07 13.82
N ALA A 286 0.01 6.08 13.41
CA ALA A 286 0.93 5.38 14.30
C ALA A 286 2.01 6.30 14.88
N CYS A 287 2.44 7.32 14.12
CA CYS A 287 3.33 8.39 14.60
C CYS A 287 2.60 9.47 15.44
N GLY A 288 1.30 9.29 15.71
CA GLY A 288 0.50 10.28 16.45
C GLY A 288 0.13 11.52 15.62
N VAL A 289 0.09 11.39 14.28
CA VAL A 289 -0.29 12.47 13.36
C VAL A 289 -1.71 12.22 12.88
N PRO A 290 -2.68 13.11 13.16
CA PRO A 290 -4.02 13.03 12.59
C PRO A 290 -3.98 13.10 11.05
N VAL A 291 -4.98 12.52 10.40
CA VAL A 291 -5.01 12.48 8.94
C VAL A 291 -6.29 13.09 8.38
N ILE A 292 -6.22 13.57 7.14
CA ILE A 292 -7.37 14.01 6.34
C ILE A 292 -7.40 13.19 5.06
N ALA A 293 -8.54 12.62 4.71
CA ALA A 293 -8.71 11.93 3.44
C ALA A 293 -10.11 12.11 2.86
N TYR A 294 -10.24 11.92 1.55
CA TYR A 294 -11.57 11.78 0.94
C TYR A 294 -12.18 10.41 1.30
N SER A 295 -13.50 10.40 1.50
CA SER A 295 -14.27 9.18 1.71
C SER A 295 -14.38 8.39 0.41
N THR A 296 -13.31 7.67 0.03
CA THR A 296 -13.22 6.90 -1.22
C THR A 296 -12.56 5.54 -1.01
N GLY A 297 -13.07 4.52 -1.70
CA GLY A 297 -12.48 3.18 -1.65
C GLY A 297 -12.34 2.66 -0.22
N GLY A 298 -11.16 2.13 0.10
CA GLY A 298 -10.82 1.63 1.43
C GLY A 298 -10.29 2.69 2.40
N THR A 299 -10.18 3.98 2.02
CA THR A 299 -9.63 5.02 2.92
C THR A 299 -10.41 5.19 4.22
N PRO A 300 -11.77 5.11 4.23
CA PRO A 300 -12.53 5.21 5.49
C PRO A 300 -12.16 4.13 6.53
N GLU A 301 -11.69 2.98 6.06
CA GLU A 301 -11.31 1.85 6.93
C GLU A 301 -9.90 2.03 7.55
N MET A 302 -9.14 3.03 7.07
CA MET A 302 -7.77 3.33 7.49
C MET A 302 -7.66 4.58 8.36
N ILE A 303 -8.79 5.12 8.82
CA ILE A 303 -8.86 6.37 9.58
C ILE A 303 -9.44 6.10 10.97
N ALA A 304 -8.77 6.62 12.01
CA ALA A 304 -9.26 6.59 13.38
C ALA A 304 -10.53 7.45 13.52
N PRO A 305 -11.69 6.84 13.84
CA PRO A 305 -12.94 7.58 13.95
C PRO A 305 -12.87 8.67 15.02
N GLY A 306 -13.35 9.88 14.69
CA GLY A 306 -13.38 11.02 15.60
C GLY A 306 -12.05 11.72 15.88
N ALA A 307 -10.92 11.06 15.59
CA ALA A 307 -9.59 11.64 15.80
C ALA A 307 -9.00 12.28 14.52
N SER A 308 -9.43 11.80 13.37
CA SER A 308 -9.01 12.26 12.05
C SER A 308 -10.22 12.74 11.25
N LEU A 309 -10.00 13.42 10.11
CA LEU A 309 -11.07 13.99 9.30
C LEU A 309 -11.30 13.21 8.01
N LEU A 310 -12.54 12.81 7.79
CA LEU A 310 -12.98 12.15 6.56
C LEU A 310 -13.89 13.09 5.76
N THR A 311 -13.34 13.66 4.68
CA THR A 311 -14.05 14.61 3.82
C THR A 311 -14.96 13.85 2.86
N GLN A 312 -16.27 14.04 2.97
CA GLN A 312 -17.27 13.33 2.17
C GLN A 312 -17.34 13.84 0.72
N GLU A 313 -17.26 15.14 0.55
CA GLU A 313 -17.21 15.78 -0.76
C GLU A 313 -15.79 15.76 -1.32
N ARG A 314 -15.64 15.33 -2.56
CA ARG A 314 -14.34 15.23 -3.25
C ARG A 314 -14.09 16.50 -4.08
N SER A 315 -13.85 17.59 -3.39
CA SER A 315 -13.52 18.88 -4.02
C SER A 315 -12.37 19.57 -3.27
N PRO A 316 -11.57 20.40 -3.97
CA PRO A 316 -10.54 21.21 -3.31
C PRO A 316 -11.09 22.11 -2.21
N ASP A 317 -12.31 22.67 -2.36
CA ASP A 317 -12.92 23.55 -1.38
C ASP A 317 -13.30 22.80 -0.10
N ALA A 318 -13.89 21.60 -0.23
CA ALA A 318 -14.18 20.75 0.91
C ALA A 318 -12.88 20.30 1.62
N LEU A 319 -11.85 19.97 0.85
CA LEU A 319 -10.54 19.62 1.39
C LEU A 319 -9.92 20.82 2.12
N ALA A 320 -10.03 22.03 1.56
CA ALA A 320 -9.57 23.26 2.19
C ALA A 320 -10.24 23.46 3.56
N ARG A 321 -11.57 23.29 3.67
CA ARG A 321 -12.27 23.38 4.96
C ARG A 321 -11.75 22.39 5.99
N SER A 322 -11.47 21.14 5.58
CA SER A 322 -10.91 20.14 6.50
C SER A 322 -9.47 20.44 6.94
N ILE A 323 -8.67 21.02 6.03
CA ILE A 323 -7.29 21.45 6.37
C ILE A 323 -7.37 22.67 7.31
N ASP A 324 -8.23 23.63 7.03
CA ASP A 324 -8.48 24.83 7.84
C ASP A 324 -8.85 24.44 9.28
N GLU A 325 -9.82 23.52 9.43
CA GLU A 325 -10.22 22.95 10.72
C GLU A 325 -9.01 22.33 11.45
N ALA A 326 -8.20 21.53 10.75
CA ALA A 326 -7.05 20.88 11.37
C ALA A 326 -5.93 21.85 11.76
N LEU A 327 -5.74 22.93 11.01
CA LEU A 327 -4.76 23.98 11.33
C LEU A 327 -5.22 24.87 12.49
N ALA A 328 -6.54 24.94 12.75
CA ALA A 328 -7.11 25.67 13.86
C ALA A 328 -7.08 24.92 15.21
N TRP A 329 -6.79 23.62 15.22
CA TRP A 329 -6.69 22.85 16.48
C TRP A 329 -5.59 23.43 17.39
N SER A 330 -5.93 23.56 18.68
CA SER A 330 -4.91 23.87 19.69
C SER A 330 -3.86 22.76 19.77
N GLU A 331 -2.74 23.05 20.40
CA GLU A 331 -1.67 22.05 20.60
C GLU A 331 -2.17 20.85 21.39
N ASP A 332 -2.96 21.10 22.46
CA ASP A 332 -3.53 20.05 23.30
C ASP A 332 -4.56 19.20 22.51
N GLU A 333 -5.46 19.85 21.74
CA GLU A 333 -6.42 19.13 20.92
C GLU A 333 -5.73 18.24 19.86
N ARG A 334 -4.68 18.76 19.22
CA ARG A 334 -3.90 18.00 18.25
C ARG A 334 -3.16 16.84 18.91
N ALA A 335 -2.61 17.02 20.11
CA ALA A 335 -1.95 15.98 20.89
C ALA A 335 -2.94 14.87 21.27
N ASP A 336 -4.12 15.23 21.77
CA ASP A 336 -5.19 14.29 22.12
C ASP A 336 -5.67 13.48 20.91
N ARG A 337 -5.89 14.14 19.78
CA ARG A 337 -6.24 13.48 18.51
C ARG A 337 -5.13 12.55 18.04
N GLY A 338 -3.87 12.98 18.13
CA GLY A 338 -2.71 12.16 17.81
C GLY A 338 -2.60 10.90 18.67
N ALA A 339 -2.81 11.05 19.99
CA ALA A 339 -2.82 9.93 20.92
C ALA A 339 -3.97 8.94 20.61
N ALA A 340 -5.17 9.46 20.32
CA ALA A 340 -6.32 8.65 19.92
C ALA A 340 -6.08 7.91 18.59
N CYS A 341 -5.47 8.56 17.59
CA CYS A 341 -5.05 7.95 16.34
C CYS A 341 -4.11 6.77 16.57
N ARG A 342 -3.05 6.98 17.36
CA ARG A 342 -2.09 5.92 17.67
C ARG A 342 -2.73 4.76 18.43
N ALA A 343 -3.54 5.04 19.44
CA ALA A 343 -4.24 4.01 20.20
C ALA A 343 -5.12 3.13 19.30
N TRP A 344 -5.85 3.76 18.38
CA TRP A 344 -6.68 3.06 17.42
C TRP A 344 -5.85 2.19 16.45
N VAL A 345 -4.79 2.72 15.85
CA VAL A 345 -3.92 1.95 14.93
C VAL A 345 -3.29 0.77 15.67
N THR A 346 -2.80 0.98 16.87
CA THR A 346 -2.16 -0.09 17.68
C THR A 346 -3.13 -1.23 17.96
N ARG A 347 -4.40 -0.93 18.28
CA ARG A 347 -5.42 -1.93 18.59
C ARG A 347 -5.99 -2.59 17.32
N GLU A 348 -6.29 -1.81 16.27
CA GLU A 348 -7.12 -2.27 15.15
C GLU A 348 -6.32 -2.57 13.87
N ARG A 349 -5.12 -1.98 13.73
CA ARG A 349 -4.37 -1.97 12.46
C ARG A 349 -2.86 -2.21 12.65
N SER A 350 -2.45 -2.82 13.76
CA SER A 350 -1.04 -3.17 13.97
C SER A 350 -0.61 -4.32 13.06
N LEU A 351 0.65 -4.30 12.65
CA LEU A 351 1.27 -5.41 11.91
C LEU A 351 1.22 -6.72 12.71
N ARG A 352 1.39 -6.63 14.05
CA ARG A 352 1.30 -7.80 14.92
C ARG A 352 -0.05 -8.50 14.80
N GLY A 353 -1.15 -7.77 14.95
CA GLY A 353 -2.49 -8.35 14.82
C GLY A 353 -2.75 -8.93 13.42
N SER A 354 -2.23 -8.27 12.38
CA SER A 354 -2.32 -8.76 11.01
C SER A 354 -1.51 -10.06 10.81
N VAL A 355 -0.33 -10.15 11.39
CA VAL A 355 0.52 -11.36 11.38
C VAL A 355 -0.18 -12.53 12.07
N ASP A 356 -0.81 -12.30 13.22
CA ASP A 356 -1.53 -13.36 13.94
C ASP A 356 -2.68 -13.92 13.10
N GLN A 357 -3.47 -13.07 12.46
CA GLN A 357 -4.53 -13.49 11.52
C GLN A 357 -3.97 -14.28 10.31
N LEU A 358 -2.78 -13.88 9.80
CA LEU A 358 -2.17 -14.58 8.69
C LEU A 358 -1.66 -15.97 9.10
N ARG A 359 -1.11 -16.12 10.31
CA ARG A 359 -0.74 -17.43 10.88
C ARG A 359 -1.95 -18.37 10.97
N GLU A 360 -3.09 -17.87 11.47
CA GLU A 360 -4.35 -18.61 11.49
C GLU A 360 -4.77 -19.03 10.09
N THR A 361 -4.70 -18.12 9.12
CA THR A 361 -5.01 -18.43 7.73
C THR A 361 -4.12 -19.55 7.17
N TYR A 362 -2.82 -19.52 7.44
CA TYR A 362 -1.91 -20.58 6.99
C TYR A 362 -2.21 -21.91 7.69
N ALA A 363 -2.47 -21.90 8.99
CA ALA A 363 -2.86 -23.10 9.72
C ALA A 363 -4.17 -23.71 9.18
N ASP A 364 -5.15 -22.88 8.82
CA ASP A 364 -6.44 -23.33 8.28
C ASP A 364 -6.30 -24.00 6.91
N VAL A 365 -5.50 -23.42 6.01
CA VAL A 365 -5.36 -23.97 4.65
C VAL A 365 -4.43 -25.18 4.57
N THR A 366 -3.64 -25.46 5.60
CA THR A 366 -2.71 -26.60 5.67
C THR A 366 -3.26 -27.80 6.45
N ARG A 367 -4.43 -27.69 7.09
CA ARG A 367 -5.20 -28.79 7.66
C ARG A 367 -5.91 -29.59 6.58
#